data_0a094690927a42f65d8ce5363a3061b4
#
_entry.id   0a094690927a42f65d8ce5363a3061b4
#
_cell.length_a   1.000
_cell.length_b   1.000
_cell.length_c   1.000
_cell.angle_alpha   90.00
_cell.angle_beta   90.00
_cell.angle_gamma   90.00
#
_symmetry.space_group_name_H-M   'P 1'
#
loop_
_entity.id
_entity.type
_entity.pdbx_description
1 polymer ?
#
loop_
_entity_poly.entity_id
_entity_poly.type
_entity_poly.pdbx_seq_one_letter_code
_entity_poly.pdbx_strand_id
1 'polypeptide(L)'
;VLFIFYRTRHIYLLLYPEQLTIIEKVENMIGIIGGTGIYEIVEMGKDVETKIIETPYGESPEISIFKLHGKDIAFMPRHAKGHANPPHMINYRANIYALKKIGVERIIATNAVGSLDLSVKPGDFLIPHDFIDFTKTREFTFYDTKTVHIDITEPYCHDLRKYLIESGEVVPNGVYVCTEGPRFETAAEIAMFKQLGGNVVGMTGIPEAILARELEICYASICMVSNYAASISPTKLTIDEVFEVVEGQKENLVKLISEAIAKTPDKRECPCSYALLGAEIDEV
;
A
#
# COMPACT_ATOMS: atom_id res chain seq x y z
N VAL A 1 -25.35 32.92 1.29
CA VAL A 1 -24.54 31.84 0.72
C VAL A 1 -24.32 32.18 -0.74
N LEU A 2 -23.13 32.58 -1.10
CA LEU A 2 -22.78 32.98 -2.47
C LEU A 2 -21.81 31.95 -3.02
N PHE A 3 -22.24 31.18 -4.01
CA PHE A 3 -21.36 30.27 -4.76
C PHE A 3 -20.71 31.09 -5.89
N ILE A 4 -19.37 31.25 -5.81
CA ILE A 4 -18.59 31.77 -6.93
C ILE A 4 -17.79 30.60 -7.49
N PHE A 5 -18.16 30.13 -8.69
CA PHE A 5 -17.38 29.19 -9.48
C PHE A 5 -16.21 29.93 -10.13
N TYR A 6 -14.98 29.68 -9.73
CA TYR A 6 -13.79 29.96 -10.54
C TYR A 6 -13.11 28.66 -10.93
N ARG A 7 -13.11 28.40 -12.22
CA ARG A 7 -12.43 27.28 -12.90
C ARG A 7 -10.95 27.66 -13.01
N THR A 8 -10.14 27.24 -12.05
CA THR A 8 -8.68 26.98 -12.14
C THR A 8 -8.13 26.80 -10.72
N ARG A 9 -7.53 25.60 -10.44
CA ARG A 9 -6.95 25.13 -9.19
C ARG A 9 -7.97 24.63 -8.15
N HIS A 10 -8.06 23.31 -8.03
CA HIS A 10 -8.92 22.65 -7.04
C HIS A 10 -8.32 22.80 -5.65
N ILE A 11 -8.87 23.73 -4.87
CA ILE A 11 -8.63 23.79 -3.42
C ILE A 11 -9.84 23.09 -2.78
N TYR A 12 -9.64 21.87 -2.26
CA TYR A 12 -10.62 21.24 -1.38
C TYR A 12 -10.44 21.82 0.02
N LEU A 13 -11.35 22.72 0.44
CA LEU A 13 -11.46 23.15 1.82
C LEU A 13 -12.15 22.04 2.62
N LEU A 14 -11.39 21.21 3.31
CA LEU A 14 -11.89 20.46 4.47
C LEU A 14 -12.01 21.47 5.63
N LEU A 15 -13.24 21.89 5.92
CA LEU A 15 -13.55 22.78 7.02
C LEU A 15 -13.43 22.03 8.36
N TYR A 16 -12.24 22.08 8.96
CA TYR A 16 -12.08 22.05 10.40
C TYR A 16 -11.45 23.39 10.80
N PRO A 17 -12.09 24.17 11.71
CA PRO A 17 -11.53 25.42 12.19
C PRO A 17 -10.41 25.12 13.19
N GLU A 18 -9.26 25.71 12.95
CA GLU A 18 -8.04 25.82 13.75
C GLU A 18 -6.84 25.02 13.19
N GLN A 19 -5.88 25.83 12.71
CA GLN A 19 -4.55 25.53 12.18
C GLN A 19 -4.45 25.22 10.67
N LEU A 20 -4.60 26.28 9.86
CA LEU A 20 -4.10 26.31 8.47
C LEU A 20 -2.57 26.44 8.49
N THR A 21 -1.86 25.32 8.55
CA THR A 21 -0.50 25.27 8.01
C THR A 21 -0.65 25.04 6.51
N ILE A 22 -0.34 26.04 5.70
CA ILE A 22 -0.27 25.90 4.23
C ILE A 22 0.93 25.01 3.96
N ILE A 23 0.72 23.70 3.85
CA ILE A 23 1.67 22.80 3.21
C ILE A 23 1.48 23.08 1.72
N GLU A 24 2.51 23.59 1.03
CA GLU A 24 2.48 23.65 -0.43
C GLU A 24 2.13 22.25 -0.94
N LYS A 25 0.98 22.13 -1.57
CA LYS A 25 0.50 20.84 -2.07
C LYS A 25 1.38 20.45 -3.24
N VAL A 26 2.31 19.54 -3.02
CA VAL A 26 3.06 18.92 -4.10
C VAL A 26 2.09 18.03 -4.87
N GLU A 27 1.78 18.40 -6.11
CA GLU A 27 0.94 17.59 -6.99
C GLU A 27 1.75 16.41 -7.55
N ASN A 28 1.14 15.24 -7.71
CA ASN A 28 1.71 14.02 -8.29
C ASN A 28 2.77 13.29 -7.44
N MET A 29 2.78 13.45 -6.12
CA MET A 29 3.67 12.70 -5.25
C MET A 29 3.33 11.20 -5.26
N ILE A 30 4.38 10.35 -5.32
CA ILE A 30 4.25 8.90 -5.22
C ILE A 30 4.66 8.47 -3.81
N GLY A 31 3.76 7.79 -3.11
CA GLY A 31 4.03 7.14 -1.83
C GLY A 31 4.62 5.75 -2.04
N ILE A 32 5.59 5.38 -1.22
CA ILE A 32 6.10 4.03 -1.11
C ILE A 32 5.86 3.58 0.33
N ILE A 33 5.06 2.53 0.53
CA ILE A 33 4.90 1.91 1.85
C ILE A 33 5.78 0.67 1.90
N GLY A 34 6.87 0.74 2.70
CA GLY A 34 7.85 -0.31 2.82
C GLY A 34 7.69 -1.15 4.09
N GLY A 35 7.85 -2.46 3.92
CA GLY A 35 8.17 -3.38 5.00
C GLY A 35 9.69 -3.54 5.15
N THR A 36 10.13 -4.75 5.51
CA THR A 36 11.54 -5.13 5.58
C THR A 36 12.19 -4.98 4.20
N GLY A 37 13.35 -4.34 4.13
CA GLY A 37 14.25 -4.49 2.97
C GLY A 37 14.16 -3.45 1.86
N ILE A 38 13.56 -2.27 2.04
CA ILE A 38 13.52 -1.24 0.98
C ILE A 38 13.92 0.17 1.42
N TYR A 39 14.61 0.28 2.55
CA TYR A 39 15.13 1.60 2.99
C TYR A 39 16.16 2.17 2.02
N GLU A 40 16.85 1.32 1.27
CA GLU A 40 17.84 1.69 0.25
C GLU A 40 17.26 2.57 -0.87
N ILE A 41 15.94 2.55 -1.09
CA ILE A 41 15.30 3.44 -2.06
C ILE A 41 15.48 4.92 -1.69
N VAL A 42 15.58 5.22 -0.39
CA VAL A 42 15.82 6.59 0.09
C VAL A 42 17.22 7.05 -0.24
N GLU A 43 18.21 6.13 -0.25
CA GLU A 43 19.60 6.43 -0.59
C GLU A 43 19.80 6.80 -2.07
N MET A 44 18.87 6.35 -2.94
CA MET A 44 18.85 6.76 -4.35
C MET A 44 18.29 8.17 -4.55
N GLY A 45 17.64 8.73 -3.53
CA GLY A 45 16.99 10.03 -3.57
C GLY A 45 17.93 11.20 -3.46
N LYS A 46 17.44 12.38 -3.88
CA LYS A 46 18.08 13.68 -3.67
C LYS A 46 17.21 14.54 -2.76
N ASP A 47 17.82 15.47 -2.06
CA ASP A 47 17.13 16.45 -1.20
C ASP A 47 16.23 15.77 -0.16
N VAL A 48 16.76 14.76 0.54
CA VAL A 48 16.01 13.95 1.52
C VAL A 48 15.69 14.80 2.75
N GLU A 49 14.38 14.90 3.06
CA GLU A 49 13.88 15.45 4.32
C GLU A 49 13.00 14.41 5.02
N THR A 50 12.85 14.51 6.33
CA THR A 50 11.98 13.61 7.12
C THR A 50 10.92 14.39 7.87
N LYS A 51 9.71 13.82 7.96
CA LYS A 51 8.56 14.43 8.66
C LYS A 51 7.74 13.36 9.38
N ILE A 52 7.25 13.68 10.56
CA ILE A 52 6.16 12.98 11.24
C ILE A 52 4.90 13.81 11.02
N ILE A 53 3.83 13.18 10.60
CA ILE A 53 2.59 13.85 10.25
C ILE A 53 1.52 13.53 11.30
N GLU A 54 1.05 14.57 11.98
CA GLU A 54 -0.13 14.45 12.85
C GLU A 54 -1.39 14.25 12.02
N THR A 55 -2.23 13.31 12.44
CA THR A 55 -3.51 12.99 11.80
C THR A 55 -4.61 12.89 12.86
N PRO A 56 -5.90 12.92 12.49
CA PRO A 56 -7.00 12.66 13.42
C PRO A 56 -6.96 11.25 14.06
N TYR A 57 -6.15 10.36 13.52
CA TYR A 57 -6.01 8.96 13.93
C TYR A 57 -4.71 8.70 14.72
N GLY A 58 -3.93 9.75 15.00
CA GLY A 58 -2.62 9.71 15.65
C GLY A 58 -1.48 10.06 14.68
N GLU A 59 -0.26 10.00 15.18
CA GLU A 59 0.93 10.31 14.39
C GLU A 59 1.30 9.19 13.40
N SER A 60 1.82 9.59 12.23
CA SER A 60 2.44 8.67 11.30
C SER A 60 3.83 8.22 11.80
N PRO A 61 4.38 7.12 11.24
CA PRO A 61 5.82 6.92 11.25
C PRO A 61 6.56 8.09 10.60
N GLU A 62 7.87 8.19 10.85
CA GLU A 62 8.74 9.15 10.15
C GLU A 62 8.73 8.86 8.65
N ILE A 63 8.30 9.83 7.84
CA ILE A 63 8.20 9.74 6.38
C ILE A 63 9.42 10.45 5.78
N SER A 64 10.16 9.77 4.91
CA SER A 64 11.24 10.37 4.13
C SER A 64 10.69 10.90 2.80
N ILE A 65 10.89 12.20 2.54
CA ILE A 65 10.47 12.87 1.30
C ILE A 65 11.71 13.21 0.50
N PHE A 66 11.74 12.84 -0.77
CA PHE A 66 12.90 13.03 -1.64
C PHE A 66 12.51 13.04 -3.11
N LYS A 67 13.47 13.38 -3.99
CA LYS A 67 13.27 13.33 -5.44
C LYS A 67 13.95 12.11 -6.05
N LEU A 68 13.18 11.37 -6.90
CA LEU A 68 13.70 10.25 -7.69
C LEU A 68 13.10 10.32 -9.10
N HIS A 69 13.94 10.23 -10.12
CA HIS A 69 13.53 10.40 -11.54
C HIS A 69 12.75 11.69 -11.82
N GLY A 70 13.05 12.78 -11.10
CA GLY A 70 12.38 14.06 -11.22
C GLY A 70 11.01 14.14 -10.55
N LYS A 71 10.57 13.08 -9.85
CA LYS A 71 9.29 13.00 -9.14
C LYS A 71 9.48 13.16 -7.63
N ASP A 72 8.48 13.69 -6.97
CA ASP A 72 8.42 13.75 -5.51
C ASP A 72 7.95 12.41 -4.94
N ILE A 73 8.75 11.84 -4.05
CA ILE A 73 8.53 10.53 -3.43
C ILE A 73 8.40 10.69 -1.93
N ALA A 74 7.43 10.00 -1.34
CA ALA A 74 7.26 9.86 0.11
C ALA A 74 7.44 8.38 0.49
N PHE A 75 8.53 8.05 1.17
CA PHE A 75 8.75 6.71 1.71
C PHE A 75 8.30 6.64 3.17
N MET A 76 7.43 5.67 3.47
CA MET A 76 6.92 5.40 4.81
C MET A 76 7.25 3.97 5.24
N PRO A 77 7.96 3.77 6.37
CA PRO A 77 8.15 2.45 6.95
C PRO A 77 6.86 2.00 7.65
N ARG A 78 6.17 0.98 7.09
CA ARG A 78 4.87 0.49 7.58
C ARG A 78 4.86 0.16 9.07
N HIS A 79 5.89 -0.51 9.54
CA HIS A 79 6.02 -1.02 10.91
C HIS A 79 6.68 -0.04 11.88
N ALA A 80 6.88 1.23 11.49
CA ALA A 80 7.76 2.19 12.13
C ALA A 80 9.24 1.73 12.17
N LYS A 81 10.12 2.57 12.70
CA LYS A 81 11.56 2.29 12.74
C LYS A 81 11.85 1.05 13.60
N GLY A 82 12.64 0.13 13.05
CA GLY A 82 13.06 -1.07 13.77
C GLY A 82 11.96 -2.14 13.92
N HIS A 83 10.93 -2.15 13.07
CA HIS A 83 9.79 -3.10 13.16
C HIS A 83 9.08 -3.08 14.51
N ALA A 84 8.93 -1.89 15.11
CA ALA A 84 8.35 -1.73 16.44
C ALA A 84 6.89 -2.20 16.52
N ASN A 85 6.13 -2.11 15.44
CA ASN A 85 4.70 -2.45 15.41
C ASN A 85 4.45 -3.78 14.67
N PRO A 86 3.93 -4.81 15.32
CA PRO A 86 3.48 -6.02 14.64
C PRO A 86 2.26 -5.73 13.75
N PRO A 87 1.93 -6.60 12.76
CA PRO A 87 0.91 -6.34 11.73
C PRO A 87 -0.44 -5.87 12.27
N HIS A 88 -0.93 -6.46 13.36
CA HIS A 88 -2.23 -6.16 13.98
C HIS A 88 -2.24 -4.88 14.83
N MET A 89 -1.06 -4.27 15.09
CA MET A 89 -0.91 -3.04 15.88
C MET A 89 -0.54 -1.82 15.02
N ILE A 90 -0.42 -1.98 13.72
CA ILE A 90 -0.15 -0.87 12.81
C ILE A 90 -1.36 0.07 12.78
N ASN A 91 -1.11 1.38 12.89
CA ASN A 91 -2.15 2.37 12.71
C ASN A 91 -2.35 2.69 11.21
N TYR A 92 -3.07 1.83 10.52
CA TYR A 92 -3.29 1.93 9.08
C TYR A 92 -4.01 3.23 8.69
N ARG A 93 -4.99 3.70 9.50
CA ARG A 93 -5.69 4.97 9.24
C ARG A 93 -4.72 6.16 9.29
N ALA A 94 -3.89 6.25 10.34
CA ALA A 94 -2.91 7.32 10.43
C ALA A 94 -1.92 7.28 9.26
N ASN A 95 -1.45 6.10 8.88
CA ASN A 95 -0.47 5.91 7.80
C ASN A 95 -1.02 6.42 6.44
N ILE A 96 -2.19 5.94 6.02
CA ILE A 96 -2.78 6.30 4.73
C ILE A 96 -3.23 7.76 4.72
N TYR A 97 -3.81 8.25 5.82
CA TYR A 97 -4.21 9.64 5.95
C TYR A 97 -3.02 10.60 5.89
N ALA A 98 -1.91 10.27 6.53
CA ALA A 98 -0.68 11.07 6.51
C ALA A 98 -0.14 11.22 5.09
N LEU A 99 -0.10 10.14 4.31
CA LEU A 99 0.31 10.17 2.90
C LEU A 99 -0.62 11.07 2.07
N LYS A 100 -1.94 10.97 2.26
CA LYS A 100 -2.91 11.87 1.59
C LYS A 100 -2.65 13.33 1.96
N LYS A 101 -2.43 13.61 3.25
CA LYS A 101 -2.23 14.97 3.78
C LYS A 101 -1.02 15.67 3.15
N ILE A 102 0.05 14.94 2.85
CA ILE A 102 1.25 15.50 2.21
C ILE A 102 1.19 15.52 0.67
N GLY A 103 0.07 15.09 0.08
CA GLY A 103 -0.16 15.19 -1.36
C GLY A 103 0.14 13.92 -2.16
N VAL A 104 0.29 12.77 -1.50
CA VAL A 104 0.44 11.49 -2.20
C VAL A 104 -0.84 11.15 -2.97
N GLU A 105 -0.69 10.83 -4.25
CA GLU A 105 -1.77 10.45 -5.15
C GLU A 105 -1.68 8.99 -5.62
N ARG A 106 -0.53 8.37 -5.48
CA ARG A 106 -0.27 6.98 -5.86
C ARG A 106 0.57 6.31 -4.77
N ILE A 107 0.23 5.08 -4.42
CA ILE A 107 0.97 4.28 -3.44
C ILE A 107 1.45 2.99 -4.10
N ILE A 108 2.76 2.75 -4.03
CA ILE A 108 3.38 1.45 -4.29
C ILE A 108 3.72 0.85 -2.93
N ALA A 109 3.04 -0.23 -2.56
CA ALA A 109 3.30 -0.93 -1.30
C ALA A 109 4.10 -2.21 -1.53
N THR A 110 4.86 -2.64 -0.54
CA THR A 110 5.56 -3.94 -0.57
C THR A 110 5.11 -4.82 0.58
N ASN A 111 4.94 -6.10 0.32
CA ASN A 111 4.55 -7.10 1.33
C ASN A 111 5.39 -8.36 1.17
N ALA A 112 6.03 -8.82 2.25
CA ALA A 112 6.58 -10.17 2.31
C ALA A 112 5.40 -11.15 2.48
N VAL A 113 5.36 -12.21 1.66
CA VAL A 113 4.23 -13.14 1.60
C VAL A 113 4.68 -14.59 1.51
N GLY A 114 3.84 -15.51 2.01
CA GLY A 114 3.96 -16.92 1.76
C GLY A 114 3.22 -17.33 0.48
N SER A 115 3.84 -18.14 -0.37
CA SER A 115 3.18 -18.67 -1.56
C SER A 115 2.29 -19.86 -1.24
N LEU A 116 1.10 -19.88 -1.83
CA LEU A 116 0.17 -21.01 -1.80
C LEU A 116 0.33 -21.93 -3.03
N ASP A 117 1.24 -21.59 -3.93
CA ASP A 117 1.48 -22.28 -5.20
C ASP A 117 2.97 -22.58 -5.42
N LEU A 118 3.30 -23.83 -5.70
CA LEU A 118 4.69 -24.25 -5.96
C LEU A 118 5.29 -23.61 -7.24
N SER A 119 4.47 -23.10 -8.15
CA SER A 119 4.93 -22.39 -9.34
C SER A 119 5.38 -20.95 -9.06
N VAL A 120 4.95 -20.36 -7.95
CA VAL A 120 5.34 -19.02 -7.48
C VAL A 120 6.31 -19.21 -6.32
N LYS A 121 7.60 -19.04 -6.59
CA LYS A 121 8.68 -19.49 -5.70
C LYS A 121 9.16 -18.39 -4.75
N PRO A 122 9.78 -18.76 -3.62
CA PRO A 122 10.56 -17.81 -2.82
C PRO A 122 11.58 -17.07 -3.71
N GLY A 123 11.58 -15.74 -3.61
CA GLY A 123 12.34 -14.83 -4.46
C GLY A 123 11.54 -14.22 -5.62
N ASP A 124 10.40 -14.77 -5.99
CA ASP A 124 9.54 -14.19 -7.01
C ASP A 124 8.81 -12.94 -6.48
N PHE A 125 8.51 -12.01 -7.38
CA PHE A 125 7.61 -10.88 -7.15
C PHE A 125 6.26 -11.16 -7.81
N LEU A 126 5.16 -11.01 -7.07
CA LEU A 126 3.80 -11.12 -7.59
C LEU A 126 3.09 -9.78 -7.47
N ILE A 127 2.44 -9.33 -8.54
CA ILE A 127 1.62 -8.10 -8.55
C ILE A 127 0.15 -8.50 -8.45
N PRO A 128 -0.48 -8.40 -7.27
CA PRO A 128 -1.84 -8.87 -7.08
C PRO A 128 -2.83 -8.02 -7.87
N HIS A 129 -3.91 -8.66 -8.34
CA HIS A 129 -5.03 -7.99 -8.98
C HIS A 129 -6.26 -7.94 -8.09
N ASP A 130 -6.33 -8.83 -7.10
CA ASP A 130 -7.45 -8.93 -6.16
C ASP A 130 -6.96 -9.40 -4.79
N PHE A 131 -7.84 -9.33 -3.79
CA PHE A 131 -7.55 -9.83 -2.45
C PHE A 131 -8.75 -10.53 -1.79
N ILE A 132 -8.45 -11.31 -0.75
CA ILE A 132 -9.44 -11.87 0.17
C ILE A 132 -9.04 -11.40 1.58
N ASP A 133 -9.97 -10.75 2.29
CA ASP A 133 -9.73 -10.21 3.63
C ASP A 133 -10.16 -11.19 4.73
N PHE A 134 -9.19 -11.66 5.52
CA PHE A 134 -9.37 -12.44 6.74
C PHE A 134 -8.84 -11.69 7.98
N THR A 135 -8.70 -10.37 7.90
CA THR A 135 -8.42 -9.54 9.09
C THR A 135 -9.65 -9.51 10.02
N LYS A 136 -9.46 -9.18 11.31
CA LYS A 136 -10.51 -9.35 12.33
C LYS A 136 -10.80 -8.10 13.13
N THR A 137 -9.76 -7.34 13.50
CA THR A 137 -9.87 -6.28 14.52
C THR A 137 -9.38 -4.93 14.03
N ARG A 138 -9.00 -4.82 12.76
CA ARG A 138 -8.46 -3.58 12.19
C ARG A 138 -9.54 -2.59 11.82
N GLU A 139 -9.24 -1.32 11.99
CA GLU A 139 -10.05 -0.23 11.46
C GLU A 139 -9.86 -0.16 9.94
N PHE A 140 -10.90 -0.44 9.17
CA PHE A 140 -10.84 -0.58 7.71
C PHE A 140 -11.58 0.52 6.94
N THR A 141 -12.05 1.58 7.62
CA THR A 141 -12.73 2.73 7.01
C THR A 141 -12.37 4.03 7.73
N PHE A 142 -12.46 5.15 7.02
CA PHE A 142 -12.41 6.50 7.59
C PHE A 142 -13.79 7.04 8.00
N TYR A 143 -14.87 6.34 7.65
CA TYR A 143 -16.24 6.82 7.79
C TYR A 143 -16.94 6.21 9.00
N ASP A 144 -16.58 6.71 10.20
CA ASP A 144 -17.14 6.20 11.47
C ASP A 144 -18.58 6.71 11.75
N THR A 145 -19.03 7.79 11.08
CA THR A 145 -20.30 8.49 11.39
C THR A 145 -21.25 8.61 10.21
N LYS A 146 -20.82 8.24 9.01
CA LYS A 146 -21.64 8.21 7.79
C LYS A 146 -21.44 6.90 7.04
N THR A 147 -22.41 6.49 6.25
CA THR A 147 -22.31 5.28 5.44
C THR A 147 -21.76 5.60 4.06
N VAL A 148 -20.64 4.96 3.70
CA VAL A 148 -20.02 5.06 2.39
C VAL A 148 -19.80 3.64 1.86
N HIS A 149 -20.40 3.33 0.72
CA HIS A 149 -20.25 2.04 0.04
C HIS A 149 -19.31 2.19 -1.17
N ILE A 150 -18.02 2.17 -0.90
CA ILE A 150 -17.03 2.32 -1.96
C ILE A 150 -16.97 1.07 -2.85
N ASP A 151 -16.93 1.28 -4.17
CA ASP A 151 -16.69 0.18 -5.11
C ASP A 151 -15.23 -0.28 -5.04
N ILE A 152 -15.04 -1.57 -4.75
CA ILE A 152 -13.74 -2.23 -4.66
C ILE A 152 -13.62 -3.44 -5.59
N THR A 153 -14.43 -3.47 -6.67
CA THR A 153 -14.38 -4.53 -7.70
C THR A 153 -12.97 -4.66 -8.30
N GLU A 154 -12.26 -3.53 -8.48
CA GLU A 154 -10.85 -3.49 -8.86
C GLU A 154 -10.05 -2.81 -7.74
N PRO A 155 -9.61 -3.56 -6.71
CA PRO A 155 -9.00 -2.98 -5.51
C PRO A 155 -7.63 -2.35 -5.76
N TYR A 156 -6.89 -2.86 -6.74
CA TYR A 156 -5.57 -2.36 -7.13
C TYR A 156 -5.65 -1.56 -8.41
N CYS A 157 -5.03 -0.37 -8.42
CA CYS A 157 -5.02 0.51 -9.58
C CYS A 157 -4.44 -0.19 -10.82
N HIS A 158 -5.24 -0.35 -11.86
CA HIS A 158 -4.86 -0.99 -13.11
C HIS A 158 -3.62 -0.36 -13.74
N ASP A 159 -3.56 0.98 -13.81
CA ASP A 159 -2.43 1.70 -14.43
C ASP A 159 -1.14 1.48 -13.63
N LEU A 160 -1.22 1.60 -12.30
CA LEU A 160 -0.04 1.43 -11.45
C LEU A 160 0.48 -0.02 -11.49
N ARG A 161 -0.42 -1.01 -11.51
CA ARG A 161 -0.08 -2.41 -11.73
C ARG A 161 0.62 -2.63 -13.08
N LYS A 162 0.11 -2.02 -14.15
CA LYS A 162 0.71 -2.09 -15.48
C LYS A 162 2.17 -1.63 -15.46
N TYR A 163 2.47 -0.48 -14.84
CA TYR A 163 3.84 0.02 -14.76
C TYR A 163 4.75 -0.90 -13.95
N LEU A 164 4.25 -1.51 -12.88
CA LEU A 164 4.99 -2.51 -12.11
C LEU A 164 5.30 -3.77 -12.96
N ILE A 165 4.30 -4.30 -13.65
CA ILE A 165 4.45 -5.48 -14.51
C ILE A 165 5.46 -5.24 -15.65
N GLU A 166 5.45 -4.06 -16.24
CA GLU A 166 6.38 -3.69 -17.32
C GLU A 166 7.80 -3.36 -16.84
N SER A 167 8.03 -3.29 -15.52
CA SER A 167 9.31 -2.84 -14.94
C SER A 167 10.24 -3.95 -14.49
N GLY A 168 9.83 -5.21 -14.55
CA GLY A 168 10.68 -6.32 -14.17
C GLY A 168 10.07 -7.68 -14.46
N GLU A 169 10.83 -8.71 -14.11
CA GLU A 169 10.33 -10.08 -14.17
C GLU A 169 9.45 -10.35 -12.94
N VAL A 170 8.13 -10.43 -13.15
CA VAL A 170 7.13 -10.57 -12.08
C VAL A 170 6.03 -11.54 -12.51
N VAL A 171 5.36 -12.14 -11.52
CA VAL A 171 4.08 -12.83 -11.73
C VAL A 171 2.99 -11.76 -11.81
N PRO A 172 2.36 -11.55 -12.98
CA PRO A 172 1.58 -10.35 -13.25
C PRO A 172 0.19 -10.34 -12.59
N ASN A 173 -0.27 -11.48 -12.06
CA ASN A 173 -1.58 -11.63 -11.46
C ASN A 173 -1.54 -12.61 -10.29
N GLY A 174 -2.40 -12.39 -9.32
CA GLY A 174 -2.64 -13.29 -8.20
C GLY A 174 -3.64 -12.67 -7.22
N VAL A 175 -4.25 -13.50 -6.39
CA VAL A 175 -5.12 -13.11 -5.30
C VAL A 175 -4.32 -13.10 -4.01
N TYR A 176 -4.27 -11.95 -3.34
CA TYR A 176 -3.60 -11.78 -2.05
C TYR A 176 -4.57 -12.07 -0.92
N VAL A 177 -4.29 -13.08 -0.11
CA VAL A 177 -5.04 -13.34 1.12
C VAL A 177 -4.40 -12.57 2.26
N CYS A 178 -5.15 -11.72 2.94
CA CYS A 178 -4.67 -10.97 4.10
C CYS A 178 -5.18 -11.58 5.39
N THR A 179 -4.28 -11.99 6.29
CA THR A 179 -4.61 -12.49 7.62
C THR A 179 -4.24 -11.47 8.69
N GLU A 180 -4.76 -11.66 9.91
CA GLU A 180 -4.48 -10.76 11.03
C GLU A 180 -3.00 -10.80 11.48
N GLY A 181 -2.38 -11.99 11.47
CA GLY A 181 -1.11 -12.18 12.14
C GLY A 181 -1.21 -12.06 13.69
N PRO A 182 -0.10 -12.00 14.44
CA PRO A 182 1.26 -12.13 13.96
C PRO A 182 1.72 -13.59 13.76
N ARG A 183 0.88 -14.60 14.12
CA ARG A 183 1.19 -16.01 13.88
C ARG A 183 1.06 -16.35 12.39
N PHE A 184 1.86 -17.29 11.94
CA PHE A 184 1.64 -17.93 10.66
C PHE A 184 0.35 -18.77 10.66
N GLU A 185 -0.16 -19.03 9.47
CA GLU A 185 -1.38 -19.79 9.23
C GLU A 185 -1.17 -21.27 9.52
N THR A 186 -2.26 -21.95 9.87
CA THR A 186 -2.26 -23.41 9.96
C THR A 186 -2.35 -24.06 8.57
N ALA A 187 -1.97 -25.32 8.47
CA ALA A 187 -2.12 -26.09 7.22
C ALA A 187 -3.58 -26.11 6.71
N ALA A 188 -4.54 -26.16 7.63
CA ALA A 188 -5.97 -26.15 7.27
C ALA A 188 -6.43 -24.79 6.74
N GLU A 189 -5.94 -23.68 7.33
CA GLU A 189 -6.19 -22.31 6.82
C GLU A 189 -5.61 -22.16 5.40
N ILE A 190 -4.37 -22.61 5.17
CA ILE A 190 -3.72 -22.55 3.86
C ILE A 190 -4.48 -23.38 2.82
N ALA A 191 -4.91 -24.59 3.19
CA ALA A 191 -5.73 -25.41 2.29
C ALA A 191 -7.05 -24.73 1.92
N MET A 192 -7.71 -24.07 2.88
CA MET A 192 -8.92 -23.27 2.65
C MET A 192 -8.63 -22.08 1.72
N PHE A 193 -7.60 -21.29 1.98
CA PHE A 193 -7.26 -20.12 1.16
C PHE A 193 -6.97 -20.51 -0.28
N LYS A 194 -6.28 -21.63 -0.49
CA LYS A 194 -6.03 -22.17 -1.83
C LYS A 194 -7.34 -22.55 -2.55
N GLN A 195 -8.29 -23.18 -1.84
CA GLN A 195 -9.60 -23.50 -2.40
C GLN A 195 -10.43 -22.26 -2.78
N LEU A 196 -10.24 -21.15 -2.05
CA LEU A 196 -10.87 -19.85 -2.34
C LEU A 196 -10.20 -19.09 -3.49
N GLY A 197 -9.13 -19.62 -4.07
CA GLY A 197 -8.41 -19.01 -5.19
C GLY A 197 -7.23 -18.12 -4.79
N GLY A 198 -6.83 -18.11 -3.51
CA GLY A 198 -5.64 -17.38 -3.04
C GLY A 198 -4.35 -17.93 -3.65
N ASN A 199 -3.45 -17.03 -4.04
CA ASN A 199 -2.14 -17.36 -4.58
C ASN A 199 -1.00 -17.10 -3.57
N VAL A 200 -1.14 -16.04 -2.79
CA VAL A 200 -0.19 -15.65 -1.75
C VAL A 200 -0.92 -15.23 -0.48
N VAL A 201 -0.27 -15.39 0.68
CA VAL A 201 -0.80 -14.97 1.97
C VAL A 201 0.17 -14.04 2.67
N GLY A 202 -0.34 -12.97 3.27
CA GLY A 202 0.43 -12.03 4.07
C GLY A 202 -0.44 -11.34 5.11
N MET A 203 0.11 -10.33 5.80
CA MET A 203 -0.52 -9.80 7.01
C MET A 203 -0.75 -8.28 6.97
N THR A 204 -0.41 -7.57 5.89
CA THR A 204 -0.31 -6.09 5.94
C THR A 204 -0.97 -5.32 4.82
N GLY A 205 -1.31 -5.96 3.68
CA GLY A 205 -1.87 -5.25 2.52
C GLY A 205 -3.29 -4.73 2.73
N ILE A 206 -4.03 -5.31 3.68
CA ILE A 206 -5.37 -4.88 4.08
C ILE A 206 -5.32 -4.46 5.57
N PRO A 207 -5.87 -3.30 5.91
CA PRO A 207 -6.80 -2.44 5.14
C PRO A 207 -6.14 -1.34 4.27
N GLU A 208 -4.81 -1.34 4.05
CA GLU A 208 -4.15 -0.27 3.27
C GLU A 208 -4.84 0.00 1.92
N ALA A 209 -5.13 -1.06 1.15
CA ALA A 209 -5.77 -0.93 -0.15
C ALA A 209 -7.18 -0.32 -0.06
N ILE A 210 -7.97 -0.72 0.94
CA ILE A 210 -9.32 -0.20 1.19
C ILE A 210 -9.25 1.28 1.56
N LEU A 211 -8.42 1.62 2.55
CA LEU A 211 -8.24 2.99 3.03
C LEU A 211 -7.69 3.93 1.93
N ALA A 212 -6.76 3.44 1.11
CA ALA A 212 -6.26 4.20 -0.03
C ALA A 212 -7.39 4.49 -1.05
N ARG A 213 -8.27 3.51 -1.30
CA ARG A 213 -9.42 3.67 -2.19
C ARG A 213 -10.40 4.71 -1.66
N GLU A 214 -10.71 4.71 -0.36
CA GLU A 214 -11.57 5.71 0.28
C GLU A 214 -11.01 7.14 0.21
N LEU A 215 -9.70 7.29 0.12
CA LEU A 215 -9.05 8.60 -0.08
C LEU A 215 -8.73 8.91 -1.54
N GLU A 216 -9.27 8.14 -2.49
CA GLU A 216 -9.06 8.34 -3.93
C GLU A 216 -7.58 8.33 -4.33
N ILE A 217 -6.77 7.51 -3.64
CA ILE A 217 -5.36 7.27 -3.92
C ILE A 217 -5.24 6.00 -4.76
N CYS A 218 -4.47 6.04 -5.85
CA CYS A 218 -4.09 4.83 -6.57
C CYS A 218 -3.25 3.94 -5.64
N TYR A 219 -3.57 2.67 -5.55
CA TYR A 219 -2.80 1.72 -4.74
C TYR A 219 -2.46 0.49 -5.56
N ALA A 220 -1.21 0.07 -5.53
CA ALA A 220 -0.75 -1.22 -6.04
C ALA A 220 0.28 -1.82 -5.09
N SER A 221 0.39 -3.13 -5.08
CA SER A 221 1.30 -3.85 -4.19
C SER A 221 2.26 -4.74 -4.98
N ILE A 222 3.47 -4.89 -4.44
CA ILE A 222 4.45 -5.89 -4.83
C ILE A 222 4.52 -6.91 -3.69
N CYS A 223 4.03 -8.11 -3.94
CA CYS A 223 4.16 -9.22 -3.04
C CYS A 223 5.49 -9.92 -3.30
N MET A 224 6.46 -9.76 -2.39
CA MET A 224 7.72 -10.50 -2.44
C MET A 224 7.51 -11.84 -1.76
N VAL A 225 7.60 -12.93 -2.51
CA VAL A 225 7.46 -14.27 -1.99
C VAL A 225 8.69 -14.61 -1.16
N SER A 226 8.56 -14.63 0.16
CA SER A 226 9.66 -14.92 1.09
C SER A 226 9.77 -16.39 1.44
N ASN A 227 8.68 -17.15 1.32
CA ASN A 227 8.60 -18.56 1.70
C ASN A 227 7.40 -19.23 1.02
N TYR A 228 7.36 -20.54 1.06
CA TYR A 228 6.10 -21.28 0.86
C TYR A 228 5.27 -21.23 2.14
N ALA A 229 3.96 -21.04 2.02
CA ALA A 229 3.03 -21.08 3.14
C ALA A 229 3.00 -22.49 3.80
N ALA A 230 2.42 -22.57 4.99
CA ALA A 230 2.39 -23.81 5.77
C ALA A 230 1.84 -24.99 4.93
N SER A 231 2.55 -26.10 4.94
CA SER A 231 2.22 -27.35 4.21
C SER A 231 2.24 -27.31 2.67
N ILE A 232 2.64 -26.20 2.06
CA ILE A 232 2.85 -26.13 0.60
C ILE A 232 4.17 -26.81 0.20
N SER A 233 5.22 -26.61 1.02
CA SER A 233 6.50 -27.32 0.90
C SER A 233 6.69 -28.29 2.09
N PRO A 234 7.44 -29.38 1.92
CA PRO A 234 7.77 -30.28 3.03
C PRO A 234 8.73 -29.66 4.06
N THR A 235 9.40 -28.55 3.72
CA THR A 235 10.31 -27.84 4.63
C THR A 235 9.53 -27.09 5.70
N LYS A 236 10.10 -27.04 6.94
CA LYS A 236 9.52 -26.24 8.01
C LYS A 236 9.74 -24.77 7.73
N LEU A 237 8.66 -23.98 7.81
CA LEU A 237 8.74 -22.52 7.73
C LEU A 237 9.50 -21.96 8.95
N THR A 238 10.53 -21.15 8.67
CA THR A 238 11.32 -20.43 9.69
C THR A 238 11.40 -18.95 9.35
N ILE A 239 11.53 -18.11 10.37
CA ILE A 239 11.69 -16.67 10.17
C ILE A 239 13.06 -16.34 9.55
N ASP A 240 14.07 -17.16 9.78
CA ASP A 240 15.42 -16.97 9.25
C ASP A 240 15.42 -17.14 7.71
N GLU A 241 14.72 -18.17 7.18
CA GLU A 241 14.54 -18.35 5.73
C GLU A 241 13.83 -17.14 5.10
N VAL A 242 12.81 -16.59 5.77
CA VAL A 242 12.11 -15.38 5.34
C VAL A 242 13.09 -14.22 5.21
N PHE A 243 13.93 -13.98 6.22
CA PHE A 243 14.92 -12.89 6.19
C PHE A 243 16.00 -13.09 5.13
N GLU A 244 16.49 -14.31 4.93
CA GLU A 244 17.49 -14.60 3.89
C GLU A 244 16.96 -14.26 2.49
N VAL A 245 15.75 -14.70 2.17
CA VAL A 245 15.14 -14.41 0.87
C VAL A 245 14.88 -12.91 0.69
N VAL A 246 14.34 -12.25 1.71
CA VAL A 246 14.09 -10.81 1.69
C VAL A 246 15.38 -10.04 1.45
N GLU A 247 16.46 -10.37 2.17
CA GLU A 247 17.76 -9.72 2.02
C GLU A 247 18.34 -9.95 0.62
N GLY A 248 18.25 -11.18 0.10
CA GLY A 248 18.76 -11.52 -1.24
C GLY A 248 17.99 -10.87 -2.38
N GLN A 249 16.77 -10.38 -2.16
CA GLN A 249 15.92 -9.75 -3.19
C GLN A 249 15.82 -8.21 -3.08
N LYS A 250 16.45 -7.60 -2.09
CA LYS A 250 16.38 -6.14 -1.86
C LYS A 250 16.72 -5.32 -3.10
N GLU A 251 17.87 -5.58 -3.72
CA GLU A 251 18.34 -4.82 -4.88
C GLU A 251 17.36 -4.96 -6.06
N ASN A 252 16.83 -6.16 -6.29
CA ASN A 252 15.85 -6.41 -7.35
C ASN A 252 14.53 -5.67 -7.07
N LEU A 253 14.08 -5.65 -5.81
CA LEU A 253 12.88 -4.94 -5.39
C LEU A 253 13.03 -3.42 -5.56
N VAL A 254 14.13 -2.86 -5.10
CA VAL A 254 14.46 -1.43 -5.25
C VAL A 254 14.53 -1.04 -6.72
N LYS A 255 15.16 -1.86 -7.56
CA LYS A 255 15.23 -1.65 -9.01
C LYS A 255 13.84 -1.67 -9.63
N LEU A 256 13.02 -2.67 -9.31
CA LEU A 256 11.64 -2.80 -9.81
C LEU A 256 10.81 -1.55 -9.49
N ILE A 257 10.86 -1.06 -8.23
CA ILE A 257 10.13 0.13 -7.80
C ILE A 257 10.66 1.37 -8.53
N SER A 258 11.99 1.54 -8.60
CA SER A 258 12.62 2.67 -9.27
C SER A 258 12.24 2.76 -10.75
N GLU A 259 12.26 1.65 -11.47
CA GLU A 259 11.84 1.59 -12.89
C GLU A 259 10.34 1.87 -13.05
N ALA A 260 9.49 1.35 -12.16
CA ALA A 260 8.06 1.64 -12.19
C ALA A 260 7.76 3.13 -11.94
N ILE A 261 8.48 3.76 -11.00
CA ILE A 261 8.38 5.21 -10.76
C ILE A 261 8.78 6.00 -12.02
N ALA A 262 9.87 5.63 -12.68
CA ALA A 262 10.32 6.28 -13.90
C ALA A 262 9.28 6.22 -15.03
N LYS A 263 8.58 5.09 -15.17
CA LYS A 263 7.52 4.86 -16.18
C LYS A 263 6.17 5.50 -15.82
N THR A 264 5.92 5.77 -14.56
CA THR A 264 4.63 6.33 -14.11
C THR A 264 4.47 7.76 -14.64
N PRO A 265 3.43 8.09 -15.43
CA PRO A 265 3.23 9.45 -15.95
C PRO A 265 2.80 10.40 -14.83
N ASP A 266 3.01 11.71 -15.04
CA ASP A 266 2.61 12.71 -14.04
C ASP A 266 1.08 12.78 -13.91
N LYS A 267 0.37 12.73 -15.02
CA LYS A 267 -1.09 12.76 -15.01
C LYS A 267 -1.70 11.39 -14.74
N ARG A 268 -2.68 11.31 -13.83
CA ARG A 268 -3.50 10.11 -13.61
C ARG A 268 -4.63 10.07 -14.64
N GLU A 269 -4.83 8.88 -15.24
CA GLU A 269 -5.94 8.65 -16.18
C GLU A 269 -6.91 7.57 -15.66
N CYS A 270 -6.54 6.84 -14.60
CA CYS A 270 -7.37 5.83 -13.96
C CYS A 270 -8.56 6.41 -13.19
N PRO A 271 -9.62 5.62 -12.95
CA PRO A 271 -10.81 6.06 -12.22
C PRO A 271 -10.61 6.22 -10.70
N CYS A 272 -9.42 5.93 -10.16
CA CYS A 272 -9.17 5.97 -8.72
C CYS A 272 -9.48 7.33 -8.08
N SER A 273 -9.30 8.44 -8.81
CA SER A 273 -9.60 9.81 -8.34
C SER A 273 -11.09 10.15 -8.26
N TYR A 274 -11.95 9.21 -8.63
CA TYR A 274 -13.40 9.35 -8.60
C TYR A 274 -14.07 8.19 -7.84
N ALA A 275 -13.32 7.51 -6.98
CA ALA A 275 -13.79 6.32 -6.27
C ALA A 275 -14.97 6.59 -5.33
N LEU A 276 -15.12 7.83 -4.84
CA LEU A 276 -16.23 8.23 -3.98
C LEU A 276 -17.48 8.71 -4.75
N LEU A 277 -17.39 8.82 -6.07
CA LEU A 277 -18.52 9.29 -6.87
C LEU A 277 -19.68 8.27 -6.80
N GLY A 278 -20.80 8.67 -6.18
CA GLY A 278 -21.96 7.82 -5.96
C GLY A 278 -21.81 6.77 -4.84
N ALA A 279 -20.75 6.86 -4.03
CA ALA A 279 -20.51 5.95 -2.91
C ALA A 279 -21.22 6.37 -1.61
N GLU A 280 -21.55 7.64 -1.45
CA GLU A 280 -22.20 8.20 -0.26
C GLU A 280 -23.71 7.99 -0.32
N ILE A 281 -24.32 7.61 0.80
CA ILE A 281 -25.78 7.64 0.94
C ILE A 281 -26.16 9.05 1.39
N ASP A 282 -26.91 9.76 0.55
CA ASP A 282 -27.53 11.02 0.95
C ASP A 282 -28.43 10.77 2.16
N GLU A 283 -28.37 11.61 3.19
CA GLU A 283 -29.28 11.54 4.32
C GLU A 283 -30.73 11.70 3.80
N VAL A 284 -31.55 10.72 4.04
CA VAL A 284 -32.99 10.72 3.72
C VAL A 284 -33.76 11.57 4.74
#